data_fadd2784629aca1df134f4731b352451
#
_entry.id   fadd2784629aca1df134f4731b352451
#
_cell.length_a   1.000
_cell.length_b   1.000
_cell.length_c   1.000
_cell.angle_alpha   90.00
_cell.angle_beta   90.00
_cell.angle_gamma   90.00
#
_symmetry.space_group_name_H-M   'P 1'
#
loop_
_entity.id
_entity.type
_entity.pdbx_description
1 polymer ?
#
loop_
_entity_poly.entity_id
_entity_poly.type
_entity_poly.pdbx_seq_one_letter_code
_entity_poly.pdbx_strand_id
1 'polypeptide(L)'
;VGFSKGGLYHHFDSKLAVLEAICQQRAEELCQSATTAADQPNLTASEKLNILLASSTLWQSDNPGFVMLLIQAAYCENGALMREKMKACQLSGMKGVLERVLSEGVRSGDFFISDIETAAELVLRLYMQFADEIAFLLAGDDSEQQLCEKAIIKTRAYRTAIERMLLAPYGSIALIETKTLQVLAQRVSREKLRKRADDLLAK
;
A
#
# COMPACT_ATOMS: atom_id res chain seq x y z
N VAL A 1 24.53 -9.46 0.60
CA VAL A 1 25.68 -8.75 1.19
C VAL A 1 25.52 -8.86 2.69
N GLY A 2 26.43 -9.66 3.34
CA GLY A 2 26.37 -9.91 4.78
C GLY A 2 26.88 -8.73 5.59
N PHE A 3 25.99 -7.85 6.00
CA PHE A 3 26.34 -6.86 7.01
C PHE A 3 26.34 -7.51 8.40
N SER A 4 27.42 -7.35 9.16
CA SER A 4 27.43 -7.74 10.57
C SER A 4 26.50 -6.83 11.38
N LYS A 5 25.88 -7.35 12.46
CA LYS A 5 25.07 -6.53 13.39
C LYS A 5 25.75 -5.22 13.80
N GLY A 6 27.07 -5.23 13.99
CA GLY A 6 27.87 -4.04 14.34
C GLY A 6 27.94 -2.98 13.24
N GLY A 7 27.97 -3.37 11.96
CA GLY A 7 28.02 -2.43 10.84
C GLY A 7 26.74 -1.62 10.63
N LEU A 8 25.58 -2.19 10.98
CA LEU A 8 24.30 -1.50 10.90
C LEU A 8 24.17 -0.37 11.95
N TYR A 9 24.64 -0.62 13.17
CA TYR A 9 24.58 0.37 14.26
C TYR A 9 25.61 1.51 14.12
N HIS A 10 26.58 1.43 13.21
CA HIS A 10 27.46 2.54 12.84
C HIS A 10 26.80 3.59 11.94
N HIS A 11 25.74 3.21 11.23
CA HIS A 11 25.04 4.07 10.27
C HIS A 11 23.65 4.50 10.72
N PHE A 12 23.08 3.83 11.73
CA PHE A 12 21.72 4.09 12.22
C PHE A 12 21.68 4.08 13.73
N ASP A 13 21.16 5.14 14.33
CA ASP A 13 21.08 5.33 15.79
C ASP A 13 20.10 4.36 16.48
N SER A 14 19.22 3.72 15.72
CA SER A 14 18.22 2.79 16.25
C SER A 14 17.67 1.82 15.17
N LYS A 15 17.03 0.73 15.62
CA LYS A 15 16.26 -0.15 14.71
C LYS A 15 15.14 0.61 13.99
N LEU A 16 14.57 1.62 14.64
CA LEU A 16 13.54 2.47 14.04
C LEU A 16 14.12 3.30 12.90
N ALA A 17 15.33 3.87 13.07
CA ALA A 17 16.01 4.61 12.01
C ALA A 17 16.32 3.75 10.78
N VAL A 18 16.71 2.49 10.96
CA VAL A 18 16.85 1.53 9.84
C VAL A 18 15.54 1.33 9.11
N LEU A 19 14.47 1.13 9.86
CA LEU A 19 13.15 0.86 9.30
C LEU A 19 12.61 2.10 8.57
N GLU A 20 12.82 3.29 9.12
CA GLU A 20 12.49 4.56 8.48
C GLU A 20 13.24 4.72 7.14
N ALA A 21 14.54 4.42 7.11
CA ALA A 21 15.34 4.49 5.88
C ALA A 21 14.85 3.50 4.81
N ILE A 22 14.48 2.28 5.20
CA ILE A 22 13.89 1.28 4.30
C ILE A 22 12.54 1.79 3.75
N CYS A 23 11.69 2.36 4.60
CA CYS A 23 10.40 2.90 4.18
C CYS A 23 10.58 4.10 3.24
N GLN A 24 11.55 4.99 3.52
CA GLN A 24 11.88 6.11 2.67
C GLN A 24 12.34 5.64 1.29
N GLN A 25 13.30 4.72 1.22
CA GLN A 25 13.79 4.16 -0.03
C GLN A 25 12.65 3.51 -0.83
N ARG A 26 11.78 2.75 -0.16
CA ARG A 26 10.61 2.14 -0.82
C ARG A 26 9.64 3.18 -1.36
N ALA A 27 9.38 4.26 -0.62
CA ALA A 27 8.53 5.34 -1.10
C ALA A 27 9.11 6.00 -2.36
N GLU A 28 10.43 6.22 -2.42
CA GLU A 28 11.12 6.76 -3.59
C GLU A 28 11.05 5.82 -4.79
N GLU A 29 11.30 4.51 -4.61
CA GLU A 29 11.15 3.49 -5.66
C GLU A 29 9.72 3.44 -6.22
N LEU A 30 8.72 3.52 -5.34
CA LEU A 30 7.31 3.55 -5.70
C LEU A 30 6.95 4.82 -6.50
N CYS A 31 7.44 5.99 -6.08
CA CYS A 31 7.23 7.24 -6.80
C CYS A 31 7.86 7.21 -8.19
N GLN A 32 9.05 6.63 -8.32
CA GLN A 32 9.72 6.49 -9.60
C GLN A 32 8.96 5.52 -10.54
N SER A 33 8.53 4.38 -10.02
CA SER A 33 7.71 3.41 -10.75
C SER A 33 6.36 4.02 -11.19
N ALA A 34 5.71 4.77 -10.29
CA ALA A 34 4.48 5.49 -10.54
C ALA A 34 4.65 6.53 -11.67
N THR A 35 5.73 7.31 -11.63
CA THR A 35 6.05 8.29 -12.67
C THR A 35 6.22 7.62 -14.03
N THR A 36 6.97 6.52 -14.09
CA THR A 36 7.17 5.76 -15.31
C THR A 36 5.84 5.23 -15.89
N ALA A 37 4.94 4.76 -15.03
CA ALA A 37 3.62 4.29 -15.46
C ALA A 37 2.72 5.45 -15.97
N ALA A 38 2.77 6.61 -15.30
CA ALA A 38 2.00 7.79 -15.71
C ALA A 38 2.44 8.33 -17.08
N ASP A 39 3.70 8.15 -17.44
CA ASP A 39 4.27 8.65 -18.69
C ASP A 39 4.03 7.72 -19.90
N GLN A 40 3.33 6.58 -19.72
CA GLN A 40 3.02 5.66 -20.82
C GLN A 40 1.92 6.25 -21.73
N PRO A 41 2.20 6.48 -23.03
CA PRO A 41 1.26 7.18 -23.92
C PRO A 41 0.05 6.36 -24.35
N ASN A 42 0.13 5.02 -24.21
CA ASN A 42 -0.89 4.09 -24.73
C ASN A 42 -1.94 3.70 -23.68
N LEU A 43 -1.84 4.21 -22.45
CA LEU A 43 -2.76 3.90 -21.37
C LEU A 43 -3.77 5.03 -21.16
N THR A 44 -5.02 4.66 -20.90
CA THR A 44 -6.06 5.58 -20.44
C THR A 44 -5.72 6.12 -19.05
N ALA A 45 -6.32 7.24 -18.67
CA ALA A 45 -6.12 7.80 -17.33
C ALA A 45 -6.57 6.84 -16.22
N SER A 46 -7.65 6.08 -16.45
CA SER A 46 -8.11 5.05 -15.52
C SER A 46 -7.09 3.91 -15.36
N GLU A 47 -6.48 3.45 -16.45
CA GLU A 47 -5.43 2.43 -16.39
C GLU A 47 -4.18 2.93 -15.68
N LYS A 48 -3.72 4.16 -15.97
CA LYS A 48 -2.62 4.81 -15.26
C LYS A 48 -2.91 4.91 -13.76
N LEU A 49 -4.11 5.37 -13.39
CA LEU A 49 -4.54 5.45 -12.00
C LEU A 49 -4.49 4.08 -11.31
N ASN A 50 -4.98 3.03 -11.98
CA ASN A 50 -4.93 1.66 -11.46
C ASN A 50 -3.50 1.18 -11.22
N ILE A 51 -2.58 1.45 -12.14
CA ILE A 51 -1.15 1.12 -11.97
C ILE A 51 -0.54 1.90 -10.80
N LEU A 52 -0.86 3.21 -10.67
CA LEU A 52 -0.41 4.04 -9.56
C LEU A 52 -0.87 3.49 -8.21
N LEU A 53 -2.14 3.14 -8.09
CA LEU A 53 -2.70 2.59 -6.86
C LEU A 53 -2.16 1.18 -6.58
N ALA A 54 -2.00 0.34 -7.60
CA ALA A 54 -1.43 -1.00 -7.45
C ALA A 54 0.06 -0.96 -7.06
N SER A 55 0.88 -0.09 -7.66
CA SER A 55 2.31 0.00 -7.40
C SER A 55 2.65 0.48 -6.00
N SER A 56 1.77 1.25 -5.37
CA SER A 56 1.98 1.77 -4.01
C SER A 56 1.70 0.74 -2.90
N THR A 57 1.41 -0.52 -3.24
CA THR A 57 1.15 -1.56 -2.25
C THR A 57 2.43 -2.28 -1.80
N LEU A 58 2.66 -2.30 -0.49
CA LEU A 58 3.64 -3.19 0.16
C LEU A 58 3.38 -4.68 -0.16
N TRP A 59 2.18 -4.99 -0.64
CA TRP A 59 1.68 -6.33 -0.93
C TRP A 59 2.33 -7.00 -2.15
N GLN A 60 3.02 -6.25 -2.99
CA GLN A 60 3.73 -6.78 -4.17
C GLN A 60 5.12 -7.34 -3.84
N SER A 61 5.54 -7.30 -2.56
CA SER A 61 6.82 -7.87 -2.17
C SER A 61 6.81 -9.39 -2.33
N ASP A 62 7.81 -9.92 -3.03
CA ASP A 62 8.06 -11.35 -3.15
C ASP A 62 8.50 -11.99 -1.82
N ASN A 63 8.76 -11.17 -0.79
CA ASN A 63 9.16 -11.60 0.53
C ASN A 63 8.03 -11.39 1.57
N PRO A 64 7.14 -12.36 1.78
CA PRO A 64 6.04 -12.25 2.72
C PRO A 64 6.50 -12.09 4.18
N GLY A 65 7.65 -12.65 4.55
CA GLY A 65 8.23 -12.46 5.89
C GLY A 65 8.61 -11.01 6.16
N PHE A 66 9.16 -10.32 5.15
CA PHE A 66 9.47 -8.89 5.25
C PHE A 66 8.21 -8.04 5.36
N VAL A 67 7.18 -8.33 4.57
CA VAL A 67 5.86 -7.65 4.65
C VAL A 67 5.27 -7.79 6.05
N MET A 68 5.29 -9.00 6.62
CA MET A 68 4.81 -9.25 7.99
C MET A 68 5.61 -8.52 9.04
N LEU A 69 6.94 -8.43 8.88
CA LEU A 69 7.79 -7.66 9.78
C LEU A 69 7.44 -6.17 9.76
N LEU A 70 7.23 -5.60 8.57
CA LEU A 70 6.82 -4.20 8.41
C LEU A 70 5.43 -3.95 9.02
N ILE A 71 4.47 -4.85 8.78
CA ILE A 71 3.14 -4.75 9.39
C ILE A 71 3.26 -4.80 10.90
N GLN A 72 3.99 -5.75 11.47
CA GLN A 72 4.16 -5.87 12.91
C GLN A 72 4.82 -4.62 13.50
N ALA A 73 5.84 -4.06 12.85
CA ALA A 73 6.53 -2.86 13.33
C ALA A 73 5.65 -1.59 13.21
N ALA A 74 4.93 -1.43 12.10
CA ALA A 74 4.10 -0.26 11.85
C ALA A 74 2.77 -0.28 12.61
N TYR A 75 2.21 -1.47 12.88
CA TYR A 75 0.87 -1.64 13.49
C TYR A 75 0.93 -2.16 14.94
N CYS A 76 2.11 -2.19 15.57
CA CYS A 76 2.23 -2.35 17.02
C CYS A 76 1.86 -1.05 17.76
N GLU A 77 1.73 -1.12 19.08
CA GLU A 77 1.35 0.02 19.94
C GLU A 77 2.19 1.28 19.72
N ASN A 78 3.49 1.12 19.44
CA ASN A 78 4.43 2.23 19.21
C ASN A 78 4.64 2.57 17.72
N GLY A 79 3.94 1.93 16.82
CA GLY A 79 4.13 2.09 15.37
C GLY A 79 3.42 3.31 14.74
N ALA A 80 2.61 4.05 15.52
CA ALA A 80 1.81 5.16 14.99
C ALA A 80 2.64 6.24 14.29
N LEU A 81 3.74 6.68 14.91
CA LEU A 81 4.62 7.70 14.34
C LEU A 81 5.24 7.23 13.02
N MET A 82 5.64 5.97 12.95
CA MET A 82 6.17 5.38 11.72
C MET A 82 5.13 5.37 10.61
N ARG A 83 3.89 4.95 10.89
CA ARG A 83 2.80 4.98 9.90
C ARG A 83 2.57 6.40 9.37
N GLU A 84 2.53 7.39 10.25
CA GLU A 84 2.33 8.80 9.83
C GLU A 84 3.48 9.30 8.94
N LYS A 85 4.73 8.97 9.27
CA LYS A 85 5.88 9.30 8.41
C LYS A 85 5.80 8.62 7.05
N MET A 86 5.44 7.33 7.00
CA MET A 86 5.24 6.60 5.74
C MET A 86 4.16 7.25 4.87
N LYS A 87 3.02 7.62 5.47
CA LYS A 87 1.93 8.30 4.78
C LYS A 87 2.36 9.67 4.26
N ALA A 88 3.08 10.45 5.07
CA ALA A 88 3.57 11.76 4.65
C ALA A 88 4.53 11.63 3.45
N CYS A 89 5.45 10.67 3.45
CA CYS A 89 6.34 10.40 2.31
C CYS A 89 5.57 9.99 1.05
N GLN A 90 4.59 9.09 1.17
CA GLN A 90 3.76 8.69 0.03
C GLN A 90 2.94 9.85 -0.52
N LEU A 91 2.30 10.65 0.34
CA LEU A 91 1.51 11.80 -0.08
C LEU A 91 2.38 12.81 -0.83
N SER A 92 3.52 13.18 -0.26
CA SER A 92 4.46 14.12 -0.86
C SER A 92 5.00 13.63 -2.21
N GLY A 93 5.36 12.35 -2.32
CA GLY A 93 5.95 11.80 -3.53
C GLY A 93 4.95 11.52 -4.66
N MET A 94 3.73 11.14 -4.33
CA MET A 94 2.75 10.68 -5.34
C MET A 94 1.75 11.76 -5.76
N LYS A 95 1.54 12.82 -4.96
CA LYS A 95 0.52 13.83 -5.23
C LYS A 95 0.65 14.43 -6.63
N GLY A 96 1.83 14.93 -7.00
CA GLY A 96 2.05 15.56 -8.29
C GLY A 96 1.89 14.61 -9.49
N VAL A 97 2.26 13.34 -9.34
CA VAL A 97 2.03 12.34 -10.39
C VAL A 97 0.54 12.07 -10.56
N LEU A 98 -0.19 11.94 -9.44
CA LEU A 98 -1.63 11.70 -9.47
C LEU A 98 -2.40 12.89 -10.05
N GLU A 99 -2.01 14.14 -9.70
CA GLU A 99 -2.60 15.35 -10.29
C GLU A 99 -2.48 15.35 -11.81
N ARG A 100 -1.33 14.96 -12.36
CA ARG A 100 -1.14 14.82 -13.82
C ARG A 100 -2.09 13.80 -14.43
N VAL A 101 -2.21 12.61 -13.82
CA VAL A 101 -3.10 11.55 -14.30
C VAL A 101 -4.56 11.95 -14.21
N LEU A 102 -4.98 12.60 -13.12
CA LEU A 102 -6.34 13.11 -12.98
C LEU A 102 -6.64 14.23 -13.98
N SER A 103 -5.68 15.14 -14.23
CA SER A 103 -5.80 16.17 -15.26
C SER A 103 -5.96 15.60 -16.66
N GLU A 104 -5.24 14.52 -16.96
CA GLU A 104 -5.37 13.77 -18.22
C GLU A 104 -6.77 13.15 -18.32
N GLY A 105 -7.25 12.51 -17.26
CA GLY A 105 -8.58 11.89 -17.22
C GLY A 105 -9.73 12.91 -17.35
N VAL A 106 -9.57 14.10 -16.82
CA VAL A 106 -10.55 15.19 -17.05
C VAL A 106 -10.56 15.61 -18.51
N ARG A 107 -9.38 15.73 -19.12
CA ARG A 107 -9.28 16.12 -20.55
C ARG A 107 -9.80 15.04 -21.50
N SER A 108 -9.61 13.77 -21.16
CA SER A 108 -10.13 12.64 -21.96
C SER A 108 -11.60 12.34 -21.71
N GLY A 109 -12.19 12.86 -20.64
CA GLY A 109 -13.55 12.57 -20.21
C GLY A 109 -13.69 11.28 -19.37
N ASP A 110 -12.60 10.71 -18.90
CA ASP A 110 -12.60 9.56 -17.98
C ASP A 110 -13.05 9.95 -16.57
N PHE A 111 -12.78 11.20 -16.16
CA PHE A 111 -13.10 11.74 -14.83
C PHE A 111 -13.81 13.10 -14.94
N PHE A 112 -14.69 13.40 -13.98
CA PHE A 112 -15.44 14.65 -13.90
C PHE A 112 -15.27 15.27 -12.52
N ILE A 113 -14.17 16.01 -12.34
CA ILE A 113 -13.79 16.67 -11.07
C ILE A 113 -13.48 18.13 -11.35
N SER A 114 -13.84 19.00 -10.41
CA SER A 114 -13.62 20.45 -10.52
C SER A 114 -12.30 20.91 -9.91
N ASP A 115 -11.82 20.24 -8.88
CA ASP A 115 -10.58 20.55 -8.16
C ASP A 115 -9.67 19.34 -8.16
N ILE A 116 -8.69 19.34 -9.05
CA ILE A 116 -7.77 18.23 -9.28
C ILE A 116 -6.83 18.06 -8.09
N GLU A 117 -6.35 19.14 -7.50
CA GLU A 117 -5.42 19.09 -6.38
C GLU A 117 -6.06 18.42 -5.16
N THR A 118 -7.24 18.89 -4.77
CA THR A 118 -8.00 18.31 -3.66
C THR A 118 -8.42 16.87 -3.96
N ALA A 119 -8.84 16.57 -5.18
CA ALA A 119 -9.21 15.21 -5.58
C ALA A 119 -8.01 14.24 -5.50
N ALA A 120 -6.82 14.66 -5.95
CA ALA A 120 -5.61 13.86 -5.84
C ALA A 120 -5.27 13.55 -4.37
N GLU A 121 -5.34 14.56 -3.51
CA GLU A 121 -5.11 14.36 -2.07
C GLU A 121 -6.13 13.40 -1.44
N LEU A 122 -7.41 13.55 -1.76
CA LEU A 122 -8.47 12.69 -1.25
C LEU A 122 -8.33 11.25 -1.74
N VAL A 123 -8.00 11.03 -3.03
CA VAL A 123 -7.72 9.69 -3.56
C VAL A 123 -6.59 9.02 -2.79
N LEU A 124 -5.47 9.72 -2.59
CA LEU A 124 -4.33 9.19 -1.85
C LEU A 124 -4.67 8.89 -0.40
N ARG A 125 -5.41 9.77 0.28
CA ARG A 125 -5.84 9.53 1.67
C ARG A 125 -6.77 8.33 1.78
N LEU A 126 -7.75 8.19 0.90
CA LEU A 126 -8.63 7.02 0.84
C LEU A 126 -7.85 5.75 0.57
N TYR A 127 -6.90 5.80 -0.35
CA TYR A 127 -6.04 4.67 -0.66
C TYR A 127 -5.14 4.26 0.52
N MET A 128 -4.49 5.22 1.19
CA MET A 128 -3.67 4.96 2.37
C MET A 128 -4.51 4.39 3.53
N GLN A 129 -5.72 4.91 3.72
CA GLN A 129 -6.64 4.36 4.72
C GLN A 129 -7.08 2.93 4.37
N PHE A 130 -7.36 2.66 3.09
CA PHE A 130 -7.61 1.29 2.62
C PHE A 130 -6.43 0.36 2.91
N ALA A 131 -5.20 0.80 2.63
CA ALA A 131 -3.99 0.01 2.91
C ALA A 131 -3.84 -0.28 4.41
N ASP A 132 -4.09 0.70 5.28
CA ASP A 132 -4.12 0.51 6.74
C ASP A 132 -5.16 -0.53 7.17
N GLU A 133 -6.37 -0.45 6.63
CA GLU A 133 -7.45 -1.39 6.95
C GLU A 133 -7.08 -2.84 6.55
N ILE A 134 -6.46 -3.02 5.39
CA ILE A 134 -5.96 -4.33 4.97
C ILE A 134 -4.82 -4.80 5.88
N ALA A 135 -3.89 -3.91 6.24
CA ALA A 135 -2.79 -4.24 7.14
C ALA A 135 -3.28 -4.68 8.54
N PHE A 136 -4.29 -3.99 9.09
CA PHE A 136 -4.91 -4.36 10.35
C PHE A 136 -5.58 -5.74 10.27
N LEU A 137 -6.28 -6.04 9.18
CA LEU A 137 -6.86 -7.37 8.96
C LEU A 137 -5.76 -8.45 8.89
N LEU A 138 -4.66 -8.18 8.19
CA LEU A 138 -3.53 -9.10 8.09
C LEU A 138 -2.82 -9.31 9.43
N ALA A 139 -2.72 -8.27 10.27
CA ALA A 139 -2.13 -8.35 11.61
C ALA A 139 -3.02 -9.08 12.62
N GLY A 140 -4.34 -9.05 12.43
CA GLY A 140 -5.35 -9.63 13.33
C GLY A 140 -5.35 -11.16 13.36
N ASP A 141 -6.21 -11.74 14.20
CA ASP A 141 -6.30 -13.19 14.41
C ASP A 141 -7.40 -13.89 13.59
N ASP A 142 -7.97 -13.19 12.62
CA ASP A 142 -9.00 -13.75 11.72
C ASP A 142 -8.48 -15.00 10.98
N SER A 143 -9.37 -15.95 10.73
CA SER A 143 -9.10 -17.06 9.83
C SER A 143 -8.89 -16.55 8.40
N GLU A 144 -8.23 -17.36 7.55
CA GLU A 144 -8.00 -17.02 6.15
C GLU A 144 -9.31 -16.62 5.43
N GLN A 145 -10.37 -17.40 5.65
CA GLN A 145 -11.68 -17.11 5.05
C GLN A 145 -12.26 -15.79 5.53
N GLN A 146 -12.30 -15.54 6.85
CA GLN A 146 -12.81 -14.29 7.43
C GLN A 146 -12.03 -13.09 6.96
N LEU A 147 -10.69 -13.20 6.88
CA LEU A 147 -9.82 -12.17 6.36
C LEU A 147 -10.16 -11.83 4.90
N CYS A 148 -10.30 -12.85 4.04
CA CYS A 148 -10.67 -12.65 2.64
C CYS A 148 -12.04 -11.96 2.50
N GLU A 149 -13.06 -12.42 3.23
CA GLU A 149 -14.41 -11.84 3.20
C GLU A 149 -14.40 -10.36 3.60
N LYS A 150 -13.77 -10.04 4.73
CA LYS A 150 -13.63 -8.66 5.23
C LYS A 150 -12.85 -7.78 4.26
N ALA A 151 -11.74 -8.29 3.70
CA ALA A 151 -10.92 -7.55 2.75
C ALA A 151 -11.67 -7.25 1.45
N ILE A 152 -12.46 -8.19 0.92
CA ILE A 152 -13.30 -7.98 -0.27
C ILE A 152 -14.34 -6.89 -0.03
N ILE A 153 -15.01 -6.91 1.14
CA ILE A 153 -16.01 -5.89 1.50
C ILE A 153 -15.35 -4.50 1.54
N LYS A 154 -14.20 -4.37 2.21
CA LYS A 154 -13.46 -3.11 2.30
C LYS A 154 -12.98 -2.65 0.92
N THR A 155 -12.39 -3.53 0.13
CA THR A 155 -11.95 -3.21 -1.24
C THR A 155 -13.09 -2.63 -2.07
N ARG A 156 -14.28 -3.24 -2.01
CA ARG A 156 -15.47 -2.76 -2.73
C ARG A 156 -15.90 -1.37 -2.25
N ALA A 157 -15.91 -1.14 -0.94
CA ALA A 157 -16.34 0.13 -0.36
C ALA A 157 -15.40 1.28 -0.76
N TYR A 158 -14.08 1.11 -0.60
CA TYR A 158 -13.09 2.13 -0.94
C TYR A 158 -13.03 2.39 -2.46
N ARG A 159 -13.08 1.34 -3.27
CA ARG A 159 -13.19 1.47 -4.73
C ARG A 159 -14.39 2.32 -5.13
N THR A 160 -15.58 1.98 -4.60
CA THR A 160 -16.80 2.72 -4.91
C THR A 160 -16.73 4.18 -4.45
N ALA A 161 -16.08 4.46 -3.31
CA ALA A 161 -15.88 5.83 -2.84
C ALA A 161 -15.00 6.64 -3.81
N ILE A 162 -13.88 6.07 -4.26
CA ILE A 162 -12.99 6.72 -5.23
C ILE A 162 -13.69 6.92 -6.57
N GLU A 163 -14.38 5.90 -7.10
CA GLU A 163 -15.13 5.98 -8.36
C GLU A 163 -16.17 7.10 -8.32
N ARG A 164 -16.94 7.18 -7.25
CA ARG A 164 -17.97 8.23 -7.08
C ARG A 164 -17.38 9.62 -6.95
N MET A 165 -16.26 9.76 -6.25
CA MET A 165 -15.57 11.05 -6.09
C MET A 165 -15.01 11.56 -7.42
N LEU A 166 -14.48 10.66 -8.24
CA LEU A 166 -13.96 10.99 -9.58
C LEU A 166 -15.05 11.03 -10.66
N LEU A 167 -16.28 10.63 -10.33
CA LEU A 167 -17.35 10.33 -11.28
C LEU A 167 -16.88 9.37 -12.40
N ALA A 168 -16.00 8.45 -12.04
CA ALA A 168 -15.47 7.43 -12.93
C ALA A 168 -16.50 6.29 -13.14
N PRO A 169 -16.45 5.55 -14.26
CA PRO A 169 -17.31 4.41 -14.49
C PRO A 169 -17.21 3.37 -13.39
N TYR A 170 -18.33 2.74 -13.02
CA TYR A 170 -18.34 1.69 -12.01
C TYR A 170 -17.48 0.50 -12.46
N GLY A 171 -16.56 0.07 -11.59
CA GLY A 171 -15.63 -1.02 -11.86
C GLY A 171 -14.37 -0.60 -12.61
N SER A 172 -14.17 0.70 -12.90
CA SER A 172 -12.98 1.20 -13.60
C SER A 172 -11.76 1.32 -12.70
N ILE A 173 -11.94 1.39 -11.39
CA ILE A 173 -10.84 1.52 -10.41
C ILE A 173 -10.53 0.14 -9.79
N ALA A 174 -9.24 -0.22 -9.79
CA ALA A 174 -8.72 -1.43 -9.17
C ALA A 174 -7.78 -1.08 -8.02
N LEU A 175 -8.13 -1.45 -6.78
CA LEU A 175 -7.27 -1.25 -5.61
C LEU A 175 -6.38 -2.46 -5.36
N ILE A 176 -7.00 -3.64 -5.34
CA ILE A 176 -6.33 -4.93 -5.20
C ILE A 176 -7.21 -6.02 -5.81
N GLU A 177 -6.62 -6.93 -6.53
CA GLU A 177 -7.35 -8.08 -7.09
C GLU A 177 -7.71 -9.09 -6.02
N THR A 178 -8.90 -9.70 -6.13
CA THR A 178 -9.36 -10.75 -5.20
C THR A 178 -8.36 -11.91 -5.11
N LYS A 179 -7.75 -12.30 -6.23
CA LYS A 179 -6.73 -13.36 -6.27
C LYS A 179 -5.49 -12.98 -5.46
N THR A 180 -5.05 -11.74 -5.55
CA THR A 180 -3.91 -11.21 -4.77
C THR A 180 -4.23 -11.22 -3.28
N LEU A 181 -5.45 -10.81 -2.89
CA LEU A 181 -5.91 -10.90 -1.50
C LEU A 181 -5.89 -12.33 -0.97
N GLN A 182 -6.38 -13.29 -1.75
CA GLN A 182 -6.37 -14.70 -1.37
C GLN A 182 -4.95 -15.23 -1.16
N VAL A 183 -4.04 -14.93 -2.09
CA VAL A 183 -2.62 -15.33 -1.96
C VAL A 183 -1.97 -14.70 -0.73
N LEU A 184 -2.24 -13.44 -0.45
CA LEU A 184 -1.74 -12.75 0.75
C LEU A 184 -2.29 -13.39 2.03
N ALA A 185 -3.59 -13.65 2.10
CA ALA A 185 -4.21 -14.28 3.25
C ALA A 185 -3.60 -15.64 3.54
N GLN A 186 -3.39 -16.46 2.51
CA GLN A 186 -2.73 -17.77 2.64
C GLN A 186 -1.30 -17.66 3.14
N ARG A 187 -0.50 -16.74 2.56
CA ARG A 187 0.90 -16.53 2.96
C ARG A 187 1.00 -16.09 4.42
N VAL A 188 0.17 -15.14 4.82
CA VAL A 188 0.11 -14.62 6.19
C VAL A 188 -0.31 -15.70 7.18
N SER A 189 -1.34 -16.48 6.85
CA SER A 189 -1.79 -17.60 7.71
C SER A 189 -0.71 -18.64 7.91
N ARG A 190 0.03 -19.02 6.86
CA ARG A 190 1.17 -19.95 6.95
C ARG A 190 2.30 -19.40 7.82
N GLU A 191 2.65 -18.12 7.69
CA GLU A 191 3.71 -17.48 8.47
C GLU A 191 3.33 -17.40 9.97
N LYS A 192 2.06 -17.09 10.28
CA LYS A 192 1.54 -17.12 11.66
C LYS A 192 1.63 -18.52 12.27
N LEU A 193 1.25 -19.56 11.51
CA LEU A 193 1.35 -20.95 11.98
C LEU A 193 2.80 -21.36 12.23
N ARG A 194 3.72 -21.00 11.33
CA ARG A 194 5.15 -21.24 11.48
C ARG A 194 5.70 -20.59 12.75
N LYS A 195 5.42 -19.31 12.95
CA LYS A 195 5.87 -18.58 14.15
C LYS A 195 5.33 -19.22 15.45
N ARG A 196 4.05 -19.62 15.46
CA ARG A 196 3.47 -20.33 16.62
C ARG A 196 4.17 -21.67 16.88
N ALA A 197 4.52 -22.42 15.82
CA ALA A 197 5.26 -23.67 15.97
C ALA A 197 6.68 -23.45 16.52
N ASP A 198 7.39 -22.45 16.02
CA ASP A 198 8.73 -22.07 16.50
C ASP A 198 8.70 -21.63 17.98
N ASP A 199 7.69 -20.85 18.39
CA ASP A 199 7.49 -20.40 19.77
C ASP A 199 7.16 -21.58 20.73
N LEU A 200 6.49 -22.64 20.24
CA LEU A 200 6.21 -23.84 21.03
C LEU A 200 7.44 -24.74 21.19
N LEU A 201 8.31 -24.79 20.19
CA LEU A 201 9.56 -25.57 20.24
C LEU A 201 10.67 -24.89 21.06
N ALA A 202 10.56 -23.59 21.30
CA ALA A 202 11.51 -22.80 22.08
C ALA A 202 11.20 -22.78 23.60
N LYS A 203 10.10 -23.39 24.03
CA LYS A 203 9.68 -23.56 25.43
C LYS A 203 10.02 -24.97 25.92
#